data_5d667c03723dbb8dee1b72cf7823c663
#
_entry.id   5d667c03723dbb8dee1b72cf7823c663
#
_cell.length_a   1.000
_cell.length_b   1.000
_cell.length_c   1.000
_cell.angle_alpha   90.00
_cell.angle_beta   90.00
_cell.angle_gamma   90.00
#
_symmetry.space_group_name_H-M   'P 1'
#
loop_
_entity.id
_entity.type
_entity.pdbx_description
1 polymer ?
#
loop_
_entity_poly.entity_id
_entity_poly.type
_entity_poly.pdbx_seq_one_letter_code
_entity_poly.pdbx_strand_id
1 'polypeptide(L)'
;MKDRFNSCKGALLVEILIYLLIVSIVIGMVGLLTTNARKEYTEFDREGRLLFAHMKRIQLATLYGDLQHGVGANCILLEPHAYRYMNDTKGLVYHTLPDSMHLEFTGHRPAITFEMARGIGKIYTVTLVDDKIRYKRTYIFAQQSGRIRWEESRF
;
A
#
# COMPACT_ATOMS: atom_id res chain seq x y z
N MET A 1 10.58 57.89 39.71
CA MET A 1 9.68 56.70 39.88
C MET A 1 9.12 56.18 38.56
N LYS A 2 9.59 56.63 37.38
CA LYS A 2 9.08 56.27 36.03
C LYS A 2 9.87 55.11 35.38
N ASP A 3 11.04 54.76 35.81
CA ASP A 3 11.91 53.79 35.08
C ASP A 3 11.66 52.32 35.44
N ARG A 4 10.96 52.03 36.55
CA ARG A 4 10.64 50.64 36.92
C ARG A 4 9.52 50.01 36.06
N PHE A 5 8.65 50.79 35.45
CA PHE A 5 7.56 50.29 34.63
C PHE A 5 7.99 49.88 33.22
N ASN A 6 9.09 50.42 32.70
CA ASN A 6 9.59 50.03 31.38
C ASN A 6 10.36 48.72 31.41
N SER A 7 10.98 48.36 32.54
CA SER A 7 11.70 47.09 32.72
C SER A 7 10.75 45.87 32.70
N CYS A 8 9.55 46.02 33.28
CA CYS A 8 8.58 44.92 33.29
C CYS A 8 7.95 44.63 31.90
N LYS A 9 7.82 45.65 31.05
CA LYS A 9 7.27 45.46 29.68
C LYS A 9 8.24 44.72 28.78
N GLY A 10 9.56 44.93 28.93
CA GLY A 10 10.57 44.19 28.19
C GLY A 10 10.65 42.72 28.57
N ALA A 11 10.52 42.42 29.87
CA ALA A 11 10.53 41.05 30.37
C ALA A 11 9.31 40.24 29.86
N LEU A 12 8.12 40.81 29.85
CA LEU A 12 6.90 40.20 29.29
C LEU A 12 7.05 39.91 27.81
N LEU A 13 7.68 40.78 27.03
CA LEU A 13 7.86 40.60 25.60
C LEU A 13 8.83 39.47 25.29
N VAL A 14 9.89 39.32 26.03
CA VAL A 14 10.84 38.24 25.93
C VAL A 14 10.19 36.90 26.31
N GLU A 15 9.39 36.88 27.35
CA GLU A 15 8.66 35.70 27.78
C GLU A 15 7.68 35.20 26.69
N ILE A 16 6.91 36.08 26.08
CA ILE A 16 6.00 35.76 24.97
C ILE A 16 6.79 35.20 23.76
N LEU A 17 7.96 35.79 23.44
CA LEU A 17 8.81 35.31 22.36
C LEU A 17 9.30 33.89 22.61
N ILE A 18 9.69 33.58 23.85
CA ILE A 18 10.14 32.21 24.22
C ILE A 18 8.99 31.23 24.12
N TYR A 19 7.78 31.57 24.57
CA TYR A 19 6.62 30.70 24.41
C TYR A 19 6.27 30.45 22.94
N LEU A 20 6.28 31.48 22.10
CA LEU A 20 6.04 31.34 20.66
C LEU A 20 7.11 30.47 19.99
N LEU A 21 8.38 30.58 20.40
CA LEU A 21 9.47 29.75 19.89
C LEU A 21 9.22 28.27 20.25
N ILE A 22 8.89 27.97 21.50
CA ILE A 22 8.62 26.61 21.97
C ILE A 22 7.43 26.01 21.21
N VAL A 23 6.34 26.77 21.09
CA VAL A 23 5.14 26.34 20.37
C VAL A 23 5.45 26.05 18.89
N SER A 24 6.25 26.90 18.25
CA SER A 24 6.68 26.72 16.86
C SER A 24 7.48 25.41 16.67
N ILE A 25 8.37 25.10 17.59
CA ILE A 25 9.18 23.87 17.56
C ILE A 25 8.26 22.64 17.70
N VAL A 26 7.34 22.68 18.67
CA VAL A 26 6.40 21.57 18.90
C VAL A 26 5.50 21.32 17.67
N ILE A 27 4.94 22.38 17.09
CA ILE A 27 4.12 22.28 15.88
C ILE A 27 4.95 21.73 14.71
N GLY A 28 6.18 22.19 14.55
CA GLY A 28 7.10 21.70 13.53
C GLY A 28 7.39 20.19 13.67
N MET A 29 7.65 19.73 14.89
CA MET A 29 7.88 18.29 15.16
C MET A 29 6.65 17.43 14.85
N VAL A 30 5.48 17.85 15.28
CA VAL A 30 4.22 17.14 15.00
C VAL A 30 3.97 17.09 13.49
N GLY A 31 4.20 18.19 12.77
CA GLY A 31 4.08 18.24 11.33
C GLY A 31 4.99 17.25 10.61
N LEU A 32 6.24 17.12 11.01
CA LEU A 32 7.19 16.17 10.43
C LEU A 32 6.77 14.71 10.66
N LEU A 33 6.32 14.37 11.85
CA LEU A 33 5.88 13.01 12.19
C LEU A 33 4.64 12.60 11.37
N THR A 34 3.68 13.48 11.23
CA THR A 34 2.46 13.21 10.46
C THR A 34 2.70 13.06 8.96
N THR A 35 3.62 13.84 8.40
CA THR A 35 3.96 13.75 6.96
C THR A 35 4.68 12.44 6.62
N ASN A 36 5.55 11.93 7.47
CA ASN A 36 6.22 10.66 7.25
C ASN A 36 5.23 9.48 7.31
N ALA A 37 4.40 9.41 8.33
CA ALA A 37 3.37 8.37 8.44
C ALA A 37 2.40 8.37 7.24
N ARG A 38 2.05 9.56 6.74
CA ARG A 38 1.20 9.70 5.57
C ARG A 38 1.87 9.23 4.28
N LYS A 39 3.17 9.48 4.11
CA LYS A 39 3.94 8.99 2.96
C LYS A 39 3.99 7.47 2.93
N GLU A 40 4.29 6.84 4.05
CA GLU A 40 4.37 5.38 4.16
C GLU A 40 3.04 4.71 3.84
N TYR A 41 1.94 5.23 4.40
CA TYR A 41 0.60 4.73 4.06
C TYR A 41 0.25 4.95 2.57
N THR A 42 0.66 6.07 1.99
CA THR A 42 0.42 6.34 0.56
C THR A 42 1.20 5.35 -0.33
N GLU A 43 2.40 4.97 0.05
CA GLU A 43 3.18 3.96 -0.65
C GLU A 43 2.53 2.58 -0.57
N PHE A 44 2.10 2.17 0.63
CA PHE A 44 1.34 0.93 0.84
C PHE A 44 0.05 0.90 0.00
N ASP A 45 -0.74 1.99 0.01
CA ASP A 45 -1.97 2.08 -0.78
C ASP A 45 -1.68 2.02 -2.29
N ARG A 46 -0.61 2.66 -2.75
CA ARG A 46 -0.17 2.61 -4.15
C ARG A 46 0.15 1.18 -4.58
N GLU A 47 1.00 0.47 -3.82
CA GLU A 47 1.39 -0.90 -4.13
C GLU A 47 0.20 -1.85 -4.08
N GLY A 48 -0.67 -1.68 -3.10
CA GLY A 48 -1.89 -2.46 -3.00
C GLY A 48 -2.85 -2.26 -4.18
N ARG A 49 -3.07 -1.02 -4.61
CA ARG A 49 -3.88 -0.71 -5.80
C ARG A 49 -3.24 -1.23 -7.09
N LEU A 50 -1.92 -1.16 -7.19
CA LEU A 50 -1.19 -1.65 -8.35
C LEU A 50 -1.33 -3.17 -8.48
N LEU A 51 -1.13 -3.91 -7.39
CA LEU A 51 -1.35 -5.36 -7.36
C LEU A 51 -2.79 -5.71 -7.75
N PHE A 52 -3.78 -5.01 -7.20
CA PHE A 52 -5.20 -5.20 -7.56
C PHE A 52 -5.45 -4.94 -9.03
N ALA A 53 -4.90 -3.86 -9.59
CA ALA A 53 -5.05 -3.53 -11.01
C ALA A 53 -4.47 -4.61 -11.93
N HIS A 54 -3.29 -5.17 -11.58
CA HIS A 54 -2.68 -6.26 -12.32
C HIS A 54 -3.54 -7.53 -12.25
N MET A 55 -4.05 -7.90 -11.06
CA MET A 55 -4.97 -9.02 -10.91
C MET A 55 -6.22 -8.85 -11.77
N LYS A 56 -6.83 -7.67 -11.75
CA LYS A 56 -8.01 -7.34 -12.55
C LYS A 56 -7.74 -7.38 -14.05
N ARG A 57 -6.60 -6.84 -14.48
CA ARG A 57 -6.21 -6.88 -15.90
C ARG A 57 -6.10 -8.30 -16.41
N ILE A 58 -5.39 -9.18 -15.69
CA ILE A 58 -5.21 -10.57 -16.11
C ILE A 58 -6.54 -11.31 -16.07
N GLN A 59 -7.38 -11.07 -15.06
CA GLN A 59 -8.73 -11.62 -15.01
C GLN A 59 -9.54 -11.24 -16.25
N LEU A 60 -9.56 -9.97 -16.62
CA LEU A 60 -10.30 -9.49 -17.79
C LEU A 60 -9.73 -10.05 -19.09
N ALA A 61 -8.42 -10.04 -19.26
CA ALA A 61 -7.76 -10.62 -20.43
C ALA A 61 -8.10 -12.12 -20.58
N THR A 62 -8.14 -12.87 -19.46
CA THR A 62 -8.56 -14.28 -19.46
C THR A 62 -10.02 -14.43 -19.86
N LEU A 63 -10.92 -13.60 -19.35
CA LEU A 63 -12.36 -13.68 -19.63
C LEU A 63 -12.70 -13.34 -21.08
N TYR A 64 -12.00 -12.38 -21.67
CA TYR A 64 -12.25 -11.94 -23.04
C TYR A 64 -11.42 -12.70 -24.08
N GLY A 65 -10.58 -13.65 -23.67
CA GLY A 65 -9.77 -14.45 -24.57
C GLY A 65 -8.63 -13.68 -25.24
N ASP A 66 -8.27 -12.51 -24.72
CA ASP A 66 -7.23 -11.62 -25.27
C ASP A 66 -5.82 -12.02 -24.83
N LEU A 67 -5.63 -13.28 -24.48
CA LEU A 67 -4.34 -13.82 -24.06
C LEU A 67 -3.55 -14.27 -25.31
N GLN A 68 -2.80 -13.36 -25.90
CA GLN A 68 -1.97 -13.66 -27.07
C GLN A 68 -0.70 -14.47 -26.73
N HIS A 69 -0.40 -14.71 -25.48
CA HIS A 69 0.90 -15.23 -25.03
C HIS A 69 0.83 -16.57 -24.26
N GLY A 70 0.33 -17.63 -24.88
CA GLY A 70 0.65 -19.00 -24.47
C GLY A 70 0.35 -19.38 -23.01
N VAL A 71 0.94 -20.50 -22.60
CA VAL A 71 0.81 -21.09 -21.25
C VAL A 71 1.38 -20.15 -20.19
N GLY A 72 0.56 -19.76 -19.22
CA GLY A 72 0.97 -18.90 -18.10
C GLY A 72 0.53 -17.44 -18.18
N ALA A 73 -0.04 -16.98 -19.30
CA ALA A 73 -0.52 -15.62 -19.44
C ALA A 73 -1.71 -15.29 -18.52
N ASN A 74 -2.42 -16.32 -18.05
CA ASN A 74 -3.59 -16.23 -17.19
C ASN A 74 -3.27 -16.35 -15.69
N CYS A 75 -2.02 -16.20 -15.29
CA CYS A 75 -1.64 -16.33 -13.89
C CYS A 75 -0.75 -15.20 -13.39
N ILE A 76 -0.78 -14.99 -12.09
CA ILE A 76 0.19 -14.19 -11.34
C ILE A 76 0.96 -15.13 -10.43
N LEU A 77 2.27 -15.12 -10.56
CA LEU A 77 3.17 -15.85 -9.66
C LEU A 77 3.52 -14.93 -8.49
N LEU A 78 3.33 -15.41 -7.28
CA LEU A 78 3.57 -14.67 -6.04
C LEU A 78 4.87 -15.14 -5.41
N GLU A 79 5.67 -14.20 -4.95
CA GLU A 79 6.87 -14.40 -4.14
C GLU A 79 6.74 -13.55 -2.87
N PRO A 80 7.45 -13.82 -1.79
CA PRO A 80 7.30 -13.05 -0.55
C PRO A 80 7.47 -11.54 -0.75
N HIS A 81 8.46 -11.11 -1.53
CA HIS A 81 8.75 -9.69 -1.76
C HIS A 81 8.57 -9.24 -3.22
N ALA A 82 7.90 -10.05 -4.03
CA ALA A 82 7.71 -9.74 -5.44
C ALA A 82 6.51 -10.49 -6.03
N TYR A 83 6.10 -10.09 -7.23
CA TYR A 83 5.18 -10.89 -8.04
C TYR A 83 5.51 -10.74 -9.52
N ARG A 84 5.18 -11.77 -10.29
CA ARG A 84 5.42 -11.84 -11.73
C ARG A 84 4.12 -12.07 -12.48
N TYR A 85 3.97 -11.42 -13.62
CA TYR A 85 2.81 -11.58 -14.49
C TYR A 85 3.19 -11.34 -15.95
N MET A 86 2.42 -11.90 -16.87
CA MET A 86 2.58 -11.62 -18.30
C MET A 86 1.88 -10.30 -18.68
N ASN A 87 2.60 -9.50 -19.45
CA ASN A 87 2.09 -8.27 -20.03
C ASN A 87 2.14 -8.42 -21.56
N ASP A 88 1.07 -8.04 -22.26
CA ASP A 88 0.92 -8.23 -23.71
C ASP A 88 2.01 -7.55 -24.54
N THR A 89 2.51 -6.40 -24.07
CA THR A 89 3.52 -5.60 -24.77
C THR A 89 4.96 -5.84 -24.30
N LYS A 90 5.13 -6.19 -23.03
CA LYS A 90 6.45 -6.30 -22.39
C LYS A 90 6.88 -7.73 -22.09
N GLY A 91 6.03 -8.74 -22.34
CA GLY A 91 6.27 -10.10 -21.94
C GLY A 91 6.19 -10.30 -20.43
N LEU A 92 7.07 -11.11 -19.86
CA LEU A 92 7.12 -11.36 -18.41
C LEU A 92 7.61 -10.12 -17.67
N VAL A 93 6.76 -9.58 -16.80
CA VAL A 93 7.07 -8.44 -15.93
C VAL A 93 7.30 -8.94 -14.51
N TYR A 94 8.38 -8.50 -13.91
CA TYR A 94 8.74 -8.74 -12.53
C TYR A 94 8.56 -7.44 -11.74
N HIS A 95 7.73 -7.48 -10.71
CA HIS A 95 7.49 -6.34 -9.82
C HIS A 95 7.98 -6.65 -8.42
N THR A 96 8.96 -5.88 -7.95
CA THR A 96 9.51 -5.98 -6.60
C THR A 96 8.77 -5.04 -5.67
N LEU A 97 8.39 -5.54 -4.51
CA LEU A 97 7.80 -4.73 -3.44
C LEU A 97 8.90 -4.01 -2.64
N PRO A 98 8.59 -2.89 -1.98
CA PRO A 98 9.46 -2.28 -0.99
C PRO A 98 9.85 -3.27 0.13
N ASP A 99 11.04 -3.11 0.70
CA ASP A 99 11.59 -4.03 1.72
C ASP A 99 10.72 -4.19 2.97
N SER A 100 9.93 -3.17 3.30
CA SER A 100 8.98 -3.22 4.43
C SER A 100 7.71 -4.04 4.13
N MET A 101 7.49 -4.40 2.87
CA MET A 101 6.27 -5.04 2.42
C MET A 101 6.52 -6.47 1.97
N HIS A 102 5.58 -7.35 2.30
CA HIS A 102 5.62 -8.72 1.82
C HIS A 102 4.23 -9.27 1.49
N LEU A 103 4.18 -10.35 0.74
CA LEU A 103 2.96 -11.06 0.37
C LEU A 103 2.83 -12.35 1.18
N GLU A 104 1.70 -12.50 1.84
CA GLU A 104 1.25 -13.77 2.38
C GLU A 104 0.15 -14.33 1.48
N PHE A 105 0.15 -15.64 1.25
CA PHE A 105 -0.87 -16.28 0.43
C PHE A 105 -1.24 -17.65 1.00
N THR A 106 -2.53 -17.97 0.91
CA THR A 106 -3.05 -19.28 1.29
C THR A 106 -3.19 -20.15 0.03
N GLY A 107 -2.50 -21.30 0.00
CA GLY A 107 -2.60 -22.24 -1.09
C GLY A 107 -1.31 -23.06 -1.28
N HIS A 108 -1.43 -24.20 -1.98
CA HIS A 108 -0.26 -25.07 -2.26
C HIS A 108 0.68 -24.54 -3.37
N ARG A 109 0.23 -23.57 -4.14
CA ARG A 109 1.02 -22.96 -5.21
C ARG A 109 1.07 -21.45 -5.04
N PRO A 110 2.23 -20.84 -5.20
CA PRO A 110 2.39 -19.39 -5.14
C PRO A 110 1.91 -18.73 -6.45
N ALA A 111 0.74 -19.14 -6.94
CA ALA A 111 0.21 -18.65 -8.20
C ALA A 111 -1.31 -18.50 -8.13
N ILE A 112 -1.82 -17.34 -8.54
CA ILE A 112 -3.23 -17.09 -8.77
C ILE A 112 -3.49 -17.37 -10.25
N THR A 113 -4.29 -18.39 -10.56
CA THR A 113 -4.65 -18.74 -11.94
C THR A 113 -6.12 -18.38 -12.18
N PHE A 114 -6.38 -17.66 -13.27
CA PHE A 114 -7.70 -17.31 -13.74
C PHE A 114 -8.16 -18.29 -14.83
N GLU A 115 -9.40 -18.75 -14.77
CA GLU A 115 -9.99 -19.70 -15.72
C GLU A 115 -11.13 -19.03 -16.49
N MET A 116 -11.19 -19.25 -17.81
CA MET A 116 -12.18 -18.62 -18.71
C MET A 116 -13.64 -18.85 -18.31
N ALA A 117 -13.98 -20.04 -17.83
CA ALA A 117 -15.37 -20.42 -17.59
C ALA A 117 -15.79 -20.42 -16.11
N ARG A 118 -14.85 -20.33 -15.19
CA ARG A 118 -15.09 -20.58 -13.75
C ARG A 118 -14.56 -19.49 -12.83
N GLY A 119 -14.05 -18.39 -13.37
CA GLY A 119 -13.43 -17.34 -12.56
C GLY A 119 -12.10 -17.78 -11.97
N ILE A 120 -12.11 -18.29 -10.75
CA ILE A 120 -10.89 -18.78 -10.07
C ILE A 120 -11.16 -20.20 -9.61
N GLY A 121 -10.32 -21.13 -10.04
CA GLY A 121 -10.50 -22.57 -9.79
C GLY A 121 -10.42 -22.98 -8.32
N LYS A 122 -9.90 -22.12 -7.44
CA LYS A 122 -9.77 -22.35 -5.99
C LYS A 122 -9.93 -21.04 -5.23
N ILE A 123 -10.35 -21.14 -3.97
CA ILE A 123 -10.37 -19.98 -3.06
C ILE A 123 -8.92 -19.62 -2.73
N TYR A 124 -8.53 -18.41 -3.12
CA TYR A 124 -7.24 -17.83 -2.76
C TYR A 124 -7.47 -16.61 -1.88
N THR A 125 -6.58 -16.45 -0.93
CA THR A 125 -6.45 -15.22 -0.18
C THR A 125 -5.01 -14.77 -0.34
N VAL A 126 -4.83 -13.54 -0.78
CA VAL A 126 -3.52 -12.90 -0.87
C VAL A 126 -3.55 -11.69 0.02
N THR A 127 -2.60 -11.58 0.91
CA THR A 127 -2.48 -10.46 1.84
C THR A 127 -1.19 -9.72 1.56
N LEU A 128 -1.28 -8.44 1.26
CA LEU A 128 -0.15 -7.51 1.27
C LEU A 128 0.01 -7.00 2.69
N VAL A 129 1.17 -7.21 3.28
CA VAL A 129 1.51 -6.80 4.64
C VAL A 129 2.62 -5.76 4.58
N ASP A 130 2.51 -4.71 5.36
CA ASP A 130 3.59 -3.77 5.64
C ASP A 130 3.89 -3.76 7.13
N ASP A 131 5.05 -4.31 7.50
CA ASP A 131 5.49 -4.46 8.89
C ASP A 131 5.82 -3.12 9.54
N LYS A 132 6.22 -2.12 8.75
CA LYS A 132 6.63 -0.80 9.24
C LYS A 132 5.46 0.00 9.77
N ILE A 133 4.36 0.03 9.03
CA ILE A 133 3.15 0.78 9.41
C ILE A 133 2.10 -0.09 10.08
N ARG A 134 2.33 -1.40 10.16
CA ARG A 134 1.41 -2.41 10.72
C ARG A 134 0.04 -2.43 10.05
N TYR A 135 0.04 -2.39 8.73
CA TYR A 135 -1.15 -2.50 7.90
C TYR A 135 -1.11 -3.73 7.04
N LYS A 136 -2.28 -4.32 6.85
CA LYS A 136 -2.47 -5.41 5.90
C LYS A 136 -3.70 -5.19 5.03
N ARG A 137 -3.58 -5.55 3.76
CA ARG A 137 -4.67 -5.54 2.78
C ARG A 137 -4.83 -6.94 2.24
N THR A 138 -5.99 -7.55 2.53
CA THR A 138 -6.32 -8.92 2.15
C THR A 138 -7.22 -8.91 0.93
N TYR A 139 -6.79 -9.54 -0.14
CA TYR A 139 -7.57 -9.75 -1.36
C TYR A 139 -8.25 -11.10 -1.29
N ILE A 140 -9.58 -11.08 -1.40
CA ILE A 140 -10.45 -12.25 -1.30
C ILE A 140 -11.08 -12.49 -2.66
N PHE A 141 -10.90 -13.70 -3.15
CA PHE A 141 -11.37 -14.12 -4.46
C PHE A 141 -12.63 -14.98 -4.33
N ALA A 142 -13.73 -14.53 -4.90
CA ALA A 142 -14.98 -15.30 -4.92
C ALA A 142 -14.92 -16.36 -6.02
N GLN A 143 -14.98 -17.63 -5.64
CA GLN A 143 -14.80 -18.79 -6.51
C GLN A 143 -15.76 -18.83 -7.71
N GLN A 144 -17.04 -18.57 -7.51
CA GLN A 144 -18.04 -18.69 -8.57
C GLN A 144 -18.14 -17.48 -9.49
N SER A 145 -17.99 -16.27 -8.94
CA SER A 145 -18.14 -15.02 -9.70
C SER A 145 -16.82 -14.42 -10.18
N GLY A 146 -15.70 -14.95 -9.72
CA GLY A 146 -14.38 -14.36 -9.96
C GLY A 146 -14.22 -12.96 -9.39
N ARG A 147 -15.17 -12.47 -8.59
CA ARG A 147 -15.10 -11.14 -8.01
C ARG A 147 -13.94 -11.06 -7.03
N ILE A 148 -13.09 -10.08 -7.22
CA ILE A 148 -12.01 -9.76 -6.30
C ILE A 148 -12.49 -8.59 -5.44
N ARG A 149 -12.47 -8.78 -4.12
CA ARG A 149 -12.68 -7.73 -3.12
C ARG A 149 -11.44 -7.64 -2.25
N TRP A 150 -11.26 -6.54 -1.57
CA TRP A 150 -10.19 -6.38 -0.61
C TRP A 150 -10.71 -5.74 0.67
N GLU A 151 -10.05 -6.10 1.76
CA GLU A 151 -10.32 -5.59 3.10
C GLU A 151 -9.00 -5.11 3.70
N GLU A 152 -9.06 -4.02 4.43
CA GLU A 152 -7.89 -3.48 5.14
C GLU A 152 -8.08 -3.66 6.63
N SER A 153 -6.98 -3.96 7.31
CA SER A 153 -6.93 -3.98 8.75
C SER A 153 -5.54 -3.60 9.26
N ARG A 154 -5.50 -3.08 10.46
CA ARG A 154 -4.28 -2.82 11.20
C ARG A 154 -4.05 -3.95 12.20
N PHE A 155 -2.80 -4.32 12.44
CA PHE A 155 -2.42 -5.38 13.38
C PHE A 155 -1.37 -4.90 14.40
#